data_884f1bfc41ce8b8b089b47f4682504b5
#
_entry.id   884f1bfc41ce8b8b089b47f4682504b5
#
_cell.length_a   1.000
_cell.length_b   1.000
_cell.length_c   1.000
_cell.angle_alpha   90.00
_cell.angle_beta   90.00
_cell.angle_gamma   90.00
#
_symmetry.space_group_name_H-M   'P 1'
#
loop_
_entity.id
_entity.type
_entity.pdbx_description
1 polymer ?
#
loop_
_entity_poly.entity_id
_entity_poly.type
_entity_poly.pdbx_seq_one_letter_code
_entity_poly.pdbx_strand_id
1 'polypeptide(L)'
;VPYKIIKAKNGDAWVEVKGKKMAAPEISARVIQKMKQTAEDYLGGEVTEAVITVPAYFNDSQRQATKDAGKIAGLNVKRIINEPTAAALAYGVDKTTGDKKVAVYDLGGGTFDVSIIEMEDIDGEKHFEVLSTNGDTFLGGEDFDQRIINYLVDEFKKEQGLDLAKDAMALQRLK
;
A
#
# COMPACT_ATOMS: atom_id res chain seq x y z
N VAL A 1 -4.96 -15.26 5.83
CA VAL A 1 -4.72 -14.20 6.84
C VAL A 1 -5.03 -14.74 8.22
N PRO A 2 -4.32 -14.32 9.28
CA PRO A 2 -4.45 -14.87 10.64
C PRO A 2 -5.63 -14.27 11.43
N TYR A 3 -6.54 -13.56 10.76
CA TYR A 3 -7.71 -12.94 11.36
C TYR A 3 -8.98 -13.26 10.57
N LYS A 4 -10.14 -13.12 11.21
CA LYS A 4 -11.43 -13.43 10.59
C LYS A 4 -11.93 -12.25 9.77
N ILE A 5 -12.29 -12.50 8.53
CA ILE A 5 -13.00 -11.53 7.67
C ILE A 5 -14.51 -11.78 7.84
N ILE A 6 -15.26 -10.71 8.08
CA ILE A 6 -16.70 -10.73 8.29
C ILE A 6 -17.39 -9.75 7.36
N LYS A 7 -18.65 -10.02 7.01
CA LYS A 7 -19.49 -9.13 6.21
C LYS A 7 -20.21 -8.15 7.15
N ALA A 8 -20.06 -6.85 6.92
CA ALA A 8 -20.83 -5.82 7.61
C ALA A 8 -22.28 -5.73 7.08
N LYS A 9 -23.13 -5.00 7.78
CA LYS A 9 -24.56 -4.83 7.40
C LYS A 9 -24.73 -4.16 6.03
N ASN A 10 -23.82 -3.25 5.70
CA ASN A 10 -23.78 -2.53 4.41
C ASN A 10 -23.11 -3.33 3.28
N GLY A 11 -22.62 -4.53 3.56
CA GLY A 11 -21.96 -5.39 2.58
C GLY A 11 -20.44 -5.31 2.56
N ASP A 12 -19.84 -4.34 3.26
CA ASP A 12 -18.39 -4.15 3.33
C ASP A 12 -17.69 -5.33 4.02
N ALA A 13 -16.43 -5.55 3.64
CA ALA A 13 -15.54 -6.46 4.35
C ALA A 13 -15.01 -5.78 5.62
N TRP A 14 -15.27 -6.40 6.76
CA TRP A 14 -14.71 -6.01 8.05
C TRP A 14 -13.79 -7.11 8.58
N VAL A 15 -12.95 -6.78 9.53
CA VAL A 15 -12.09 -7.75 10.22
C VAL A 15 -12.51 -7.89 11.68
N GLU A 16 -12.36 -9.10 12.21
CA GLU A 16 -12.58 -9.38 13.63
C GLU A 16 -11.27 -9.85 14.26
N VAL A 17 -10.77 -9.07 15.22
CA VAL A 17 -9.53 -9.34 15.96
C VAL A 17 -9.81 -9.24 17.46
N LYS A 18 -9.55 -10.31 18.21
CA LYS A 18 -9.78 -10.35 19.67
C LYS A 18 -11.18 -9.87 20.07
N GLY A 19 -12.20 -10.29 19.32
CA GLY A 19 -13.60 -9.93 19.57
C GLY A 19 -14.00 -8.51 19.15
N LYS A 20 -13.09 -7.70 18.64
CA LYS A 20 -13.39 -6.37 18.09
C LYS A 20 -13.58 -6.45 16.59
N LYS A 21 -14.65 -5.83 16.11
CA LYS A 21 -14.97 -5.71 14.68
C LYS A 21 -14.53 -4.33 14.21
N MET A 22 -13.76 -4.29 13.15
CA MET A 22 -13.19 -3.05 12.61
C MET A 22 -13.40 -2.97 11.10
N ALA A 23 -13.77 -1.79 10.62
CA ALA A 23 -13.85 -1.48 9.21
C ALA A 23 -12.45 -1.24 8.62
N ALA A 24 -12.32 -1.35 7.28
CA ALA A 24 -11.07 -1.10 6.60
C ALA A 24 -10.44 0.27 6.92
N PRO A 25 -11.20 1.40 6.96
CA PRO A 25 -10.63 2.70 7.35
C PRO A 25 -10.05 2.72 8.76
N GLU A 26 -10.62 1.98 9.72
CA GLU A 26 -10.09 1.90 11.08
C GLU A 26 -8.74 1.16 11.13
N ILE A 27 -8.59 0.11 10.32
CA ILE A 27 -7.31 -0.61 10.19
C ILE A 27 -6.27 0.29 9.52
N SER A 28 -6.64 0.92 8.40
CA SER A 28 -5.76 1.87 7.71
C SER A 28 -5.34 3.02 8.62
N ALA A 29 -6.24 3.52 9.46
CA ALA A 29 -5.92 4.56 10.44
C ALA A 29 -4.85 4.12 11.44
N ARG A 30 -4.79 2.84 11.82
CA ARG A 30 -3.74 2.32 12.70
C ARG A 30 -2.36 2.39 12.04
N VAL A 31 -2.28 2.07 10.73
CA VAL A 31 -1.05 2.20 9.96
C VAL A 31 -0.63 3.68 9.87
N ILE A 32 -1.57 4.55 9.53
CA ILE A 32 -1.33 6.01 9.44
C ILE A 32 -0.89 6.58 10.79
N GLN A 33 -1.50 6.15 11.91
CA GLN A 33 -1.06 6.55 13.26
C GLN A 33 0.39 6.15 13.53
N LYS A 34 0.80 4.96 13.11
CA LYS A 34 2.19 4.53 13.24
C LYS A 34 3.13 5.38 12.39
N MET A 35 2.72 5.73 11.18
CA MET A 35 3.50 6.63 10.31
C MET A 35 3.59 8.05 10.90
N LYS A 36 2.48 8.58 11.42
CA LYS A 36 2.44 9.86 12.13
C LYS A 36 3.43 9.86 13.29
N GLN A 37 3.38 8.85 14.16
CA GLN A 37 4.29 8.74 15.31
C GLN A 37 5.75 8.69 14.85
N THR A 38 6.05 7.91 13.82
CA THR A 38 7.42 7.83 13.27
C THR A 38 7.91 9.19 12.76
N ALA A 39 7.04 9.96 12.10
CA ALA A 39 7.35 11.30 11.64
C ALA A 39 7.57 12.27 12.81
N GLU A 40 6.72 12.23 13.82
CA GLU A 40 6.83 13.06 15.03
C GLU A 40 8.13 12.75 15.81
N ASP A 41 8.48 11.48 15.94
CA ASP A 41 9.73 11.05 16.58
C ASP A 41 10.96 11.58 15.82
N TYR A 42 10.91 11.58 14.49
CA TYR A 42 12.00 12.08 13.65
C TYR A 42 12.10 13.60 13.64
N LEU A 43 10.96 14.30 13.55
CA LEU A 43 10.92 15.76 13.44
C LEU A 43 11.02 16.47 14.80
N GLY A 44 10.78 15.77 15.90
CA GLY A 44 10.77 16.33 17.26
C GLY A 44 9.58 17.25 17.54
N GLY A 45 8.47 17.12 16.80
CA GLY A 45 7.28 17.96 16.94
C GLY A 45 6.02 17.30 16.42
N GLU A 46 4.86 17.88 16.72
CA GLU A 46 3.56 17.37 16.33
C GLU A 46 3.37 17.45 14.79
N VAL A 47 2.88 16.37 14.19
CA VAL A 47 2.46 16.30 12.79
C VAL A 47 0.94 16.37 12.71
N THR A 48 0.42 17.45 12.16
CA THR A 48 -1.03 17.73 12.12
C THR A 48 -1.63 17.56 10.72
N GLU A 49 -0.81 17.60 9.67
CA GLU A 49 -1.26 17.60 8.27
C GLU A 49 -0.57 16.48 7.46
N ALA A 50 -1.26 15.96 6.45
CA ALA A 50 -0.71 14.97 5.55
C ALA A 50 -1.28 15.09 4.13
N VAL A 51 -0.46 14.69 3.16
CA VAL A 51 -0.88 14.23 1.84
C VAL A 51 -0.79 12.71 1.84
N ILE A 52 -1.86 12.02 1.42
CA ILE A 52 -1.91 10.56 1.40
C ILE A 52 -2.06 10.09 -0.04
N THR A 53 -1.30 9.07 -0.42
CA THR A 53 -1.36 8.50 -1.76
C THR A 53 -2.29 7.31 -1.81
N VAL A 54 -2.86 7.07 -3.00
CA VAL A 54 -3.71 5.92 -3.31
C VAL A 54 -3.37 5.40 -4.71
N PRO A 55 -3.59 4.11 -4.98
CA PRO A 55 -3.49 3.58 -6.34
C PRO A 55 -4.34 4.37 -7.33
N ALA A 56 -3.86 4.51 -8.58
CA ALA A 56 -4.54 5.32 -9.59
C ALA A 56 -5.95 4.79 -9.93
N TYR A 57 -6.18 3.48 -9.79
CA TYR A 57 -7.47 2.82 -10.05
C TYR A 57 -8.48 2.92 -8.89
N PHE A 58 -8.12 3.50 -7.73
CA PHE A 58 -9.09 3.69 -6.65
C PHE A 58 -10.24 4.58 -7.09
N ASN A 59 -11.46 4.11 -6.81
CA ASN A 59 -12.68 4.89 -7.01
C ASN A 59 -12.89 5.92 -5.89
N ASP A 60 -13.90 6.77 -6.03
CA ASP A 60 -14.18 7.85 -5.08
C ASP A 60 -14.48 7.34 -3.66
N SER A 61 -15.17 6.20 -3.53
CA SER A 61 -15.46 5.61 -2.22
C SER A 61 -14.18 5.13 -1.52
N GLN A 62 -13.24 4.52 -2.26
CA GLN A 62 -11.96 4.08 -1.73
C GLN A 62 -11.06 5.28 -1.35
N ARG A 63 -11.06 6.34 -2.18
CA ARG A 63 -10.35 7.60 -1.89
C ARG A 63 -10.91 8.27 -0.63
N GLN A 64 -12.23 8.32 -0.51
CA GLN A 64 -12.89 8.87 0.69
C GLN A 64 -12.57 8.03 1.93
N ALA A 65 -12.62 6.70 1.85
CA ALA A 65 -12.25 5.80 2.95
C ALA A 65 -10.79 6.03 3.43
N THR A 66 -9.87 6.26 2.49
CA THR A 66 -8.47 6.59 2.81
C THR A 66 -8.36 7.96 3.48
N LYS A 67 -9.10 8.95 3.00
CA LYS A 67 -9.17 10.28 3.63
C LYS A 67 -9.73 10.21 5.05
N ASP A 68 -10.76 9.40 5.26
CA ASP A 68 -11.37 9.20 6.58
C ASP A 68 -10.41 8.45 7.52
N ALA A 69 -9.64 7.49 7.02
CA ALA A 69 -8.59 6.84 7.79
C ALA A 69 -7.53 7.85 8.30
N GLY A 70 -7.13 8.80 7.47
CA GLY A 70 -6.24 9.88 7.88
C GLY A 70 -6.84 10.76 8.99
N LYS A 71 -8.12 11.09 8.89
CA LYS A 71 -8.84 11.84 9.92
C LYS A 71 -8.96 11.05 11.23
N ILE A 72 -9.29 9.76 11.17
CA ILE A 72 -9.34 8.87 12.34
C ILE A 72 -7.96 8.79 13.00
N ALA A 73 -6.88 8.86 12.23
CA ALA A 73 -5.51 8.91 12.73
C ALA A 73 -5.12 10.27 13.36
N GLY A 74 -6.00 11.27 13.32
CA GLY A 74 -5.77 12.60 13.87
C GLY A 74 -5.01 13.55 12.95
N LEU A 75 -5.10 13.35 11.62
CA LEU A 75 -4.48 14.19 10.62
C LEU A 75 -5.49 15.02 9.82
N ASN A 76 -5.14 16.26 9.51
CA ASN A 76 -5.81 17.04 8.48
C ASN A 76 -5.28 16.61 7.11
N VAL A 77 -6.06 15.80 6.37
CA VAL A 77 -5.67 15.32 5.05
C VAL A 77 -5.87 16.43 4.02
N LYS A 78 -4.78 17.04 3.58
CA LYS A 78 -4.78 18.15 2.62
C LYS A 78 -5.19 17.69 1.23
N ARG A 79 -4.63 16.56 0.77
CA ARG A 79 -4.90 15.98 -0.55
C ARG A 79 -4.81 14.46 -0.51
N ILE A 80 -5.57 13.83 -1.39
CA ILE A 80 -5.36 12.45 -1.84
C ILE A 80 -4.83 12.56 -3.27
N ILE A 81 -3.68 11.94 -3.55
CA ILE A 81 -3.04 11.94 -4.87
C ILE A 81 -2.77 10.50 -5.33
N ASN A 82 -2.59 10.30 -6.62
CA ASN A 82 -2.26 9.00 -7.16
C ASN A 82 -0.81 8.62 -6.84
N GLU A 83 -0.58 7.39 -6.43
CA GLU A 83 0.77 6.85 -6.13
C GLU A 83 1.74 7.04 -7.28
N PRO A 84 1.41 6.71 -8.55
CA PRO A 84 2.33 6.92 -9.65
C PRO A 84 2.64 8.41 -9.91
N THR A 85 1.71 9.32 -9.66
CA THR A 85 1.96 10.76 -9.74
C THR A 85 2.94 11.20 -8.65
N ALA A 86 2.77 10.72 -7.43
CA ALA A 86 3.70 11.00 -6.33
C ALA A 86 5.10 10.45 -6.62
N ALA A 87 5.21 9.26 -7.20
CA ALA A 87 6.48 8.67 -7.61
C ALA A 87 7.17 9.51 -8.69
N ALA A 88 6.44 9.97 -9.70
CA ALA A 88 6.98 10.85 -10.75
C ALA A 88 7.47 12.18 -10.18
N LEU A 89 6.73 12.78 -9.25
CA LEU A 89 7.14 14.00 -8.54
C LEU A 89 8.39 13.77 -7.69
N ALA A 90 8.44 12.68 -6.93
CA ALA A 90 9.60 12.33 -6.10
C ALA A 90 10.86 12.10 -6.94
N TYR A 91 10.71 11.57 -8.15
CA TYR A 91 11.81 11.42 -9.11
C TYR A 91 12.23 12.74 -9.75
N GLY A 92 11.45 13.80 -9.61
CA GLY A 92 11.75 15.14 -10.13
C GLY A 92 11.34 15.35 -11.58
N VAL A 93 10.34 14.62 -12.08
CA VAL A 93 9.82 14.80 -13.44
C VAL A 93 9.28 16.22 -13.64
N ASP A 94 8.69 16.81 -12.61
CA ASP A 94 8.21 18.21 -12.57
C ASP A 94 9.30 19.26 -12.83
N LYS A 95 10.56 18.90 -12.54
CA LYS A 95 11.74 19.78 -12.74
C LYS A 95 12.31 19.70 -14.14
N THR A 96 11.80 18.79 -14.96
CA THR A 96 12.23 18.67 -16.37
C THR A 96 11.49 19.65 -17.26
N THR A 97 12.09 20.00 -18.40
CA THR A 97 11.48 20.89 -19.39
C THR A 97 10.68 20.12 -20.43
N GLY A 98 9.58 20.73 -20.90
CA GLY A 98 8.69 20.20 -21.94
C GLY A 98 7.86 19.02 -21.47
N ASP A 99 7.01 18.56 -22.37
CA ASP A 99 6.09 17.44 -22.11
C ASP A 99 6.83 16.11 -21.99
N LYS A 100 6.34 15.25 -21.12
CA LYS A 100 6.93 13.93 -20.84
C LYS A 100 5.87 12.85 -20.72
N LYS A 101 6.17 11.68 -21.26
CA LYS A 101 5.46 10.45 -20.94
C LYS A 101 6.39 9.53 -20.17
N VAL A 102 5.98 9.10 -18.99
CA VAL A 102 6.77 8.24 -18.12
C VAL A 102 5.98 7.01 -17.74
N ALA A 103 6.67 5.88 -17.66
CA ALA A 103 6.13 4.66 -17.08
C ALA A 103 6.59 4.58 -15.62
N VAL A 104 5.65 4.38 -14.71
CA VAL A 104 5.92 4.08 -13.30
C VAL A 104 5.66 2.60 -13.09
N TYR A 105 6.69 1.89 -12.65
CA TYR A 105 6.66 0.48 -12.33
C TYR A 105 6.79 0.35 -10.82
N ASP A 106 5.71 -0.05 -10.15
CA ASP A 106 5.62 -0.17 -8.70
C ASP A 106 5.36 -1.63 -8.31
N LEU A 107 6.41 -2.29 -7.82
CA LEU A 107 6.32 -3.64 -7.26
C LEU A 107 6.45 -3.55 -5.74
N GLY A 108 5.32 -3.55 -5.06
CA GLY A 108 5.22 -3.50 -3.61
C GLY A 108 5.32 -4.87 -2.94
N GLY A 109 5.01 -4.91 -1.65
CA GLY A 109 5.01 -6.15 -0.87
C GLY A 109 3.86 -7.09 -1.21
N GLY A 110 2.72 -6.56 -1.69
CA GLY A 110 1.50 -7.33 -1.96
C GLY A 110 0.77 -6.97 -3.23
N THR A 111 1.19 -5.90 -3.92
CA THR A 111 0.61 -5.45 -5.19
C THR A 111 1.69 -5.08 -6.19
N PHE A 112 1.37 -5.21 -7.45
CA PHE A 112 2.17 -4.78 -8.58
C PHE A 112 1.34 -3.85 -9.45
N ASP A 113 1.84 -2.64 -9.70
CA ASP A 113 1.17 -1.61 -10.48
C ASP A 113 2.11 -1.03 -11.55
N VAL A 114 1.60 -0.88 -12.76
CA VAL A 114 2.27 -0.18 -13.87
C VAL A 114 1.34 0.92 -14.36
N SER A 115 1.83 2.15 -14.38
CA SER A 115 1.06 3.30 -14.84
C SER A 115 1.84 4.11 -15.86
N ILE A 116 1.15 4.59 -16.89
CA ILE A 116 1.68 5.56 -17.84
C ILE A 116 1.12 6.93 -17.46
N ILE A 117 2.02 7.86 -17.24
CA ILE A 117 1.70 9.24 -16.87
C ILE A 117 2.17 10.17 -17.98
N GLU A 118 1.34 11.12 -18.34
CA GLU A 118 1.72 12.29 -19.12
C GLU A 118 1.89 13.49 -18.21
N MET A 119 2.96 14.22 -18.41
CA MET A 119 3.18 15.52 -17.82
C MET A 119 3.24 16.55 -18.93
N GLU A 120 2.35 17.51 -18.88
CA GLU A 120 2.29 18.65 -19.80
C GLU A 120 2.70 19.94 -19.09
N ASP A 121 3.38 20.81 -19.81
CA ASP A 121 3.72 22.15 -19.34
C ASP A 121 2.74 23.16 -19.97
N ILE A 122 1.74 23.55 -19.21
CA ILE A 122 0.71 24.50 -19.68
C ILE A 122 0.92 25.83 -18.95
N ASP A 123 1.35 26.84 -19.67
CA ASP A 123 1.59 28.20 -19.15
C ASP A 123 2.57 28.24 -17.93
N GLY A 124 3.51 27.31 -17.88
CA GLY A 124 4.49 27.20 -16.80
C GLY A 124 4.00 26.39 -15.59
N GLU A 125 2.78 25.87 -15.63
CA GLU A 125 2.26 24.94 -14.64
C GLU A 125 2.35 23.50 -15.13
N LYS A 126 2.81 22.60 -14.27
CA LYS A 126 2.94 21.17 -14.59
C LYS A 126 1.65 20.43 -14.28
N HIS A 127 1.04 19.90 -15.33
CA HIS A 127 -0.15 19.07 -15.24
C HIS A 127 0.21 17.60 -15.40
N PHE A 128 -0.31 16.76 -14.50
CA PHE A 128 -0.07 15.31 -14.51
C PHE A 128 -1.36 14.57 -14.76
N GLU A 129 -1.38 13.75 -15.80
CA GLU A 129 -2.50 12.89 -16.13
C GLU A 129 -2.04 11.42 -16.16
N VAL A 130 -2.82 10.54 -15.52
CA VAL A 130 -2.61 9.09 -15.62
C VAL A 130 -3.36 8.59 -16.83
N LEU A 131 -2.63 8.29 -17.91
CA LEU A 131 -3.22 7.85 -19.19
C LEU A 131 -3.74 6.42 -19.11
N SER A 132 -3.01 5.55 -18.40
CA SER A 132 -3.40 4.16 -18.21
C SER A 132 -2.76 3.58 -16.96
N THR A 133 -3.43 2.61 -16.35
CA THR A 133 -2.90 1.82 -15.25
C THR A 133 -3.32 0.36 -15.42
N ASN A 134 -2.45 -0.55 -15.03
CA ASN A 134 -2.70 -1.99 -14.97
C ASN A 134 -1.81 -2.58 -13.90
N GLY A 135 -2.00 -3.85 -13.57
CA GLY A 135 -1.19 -4.54 -12.58
C GLY A 135 -1.83 -5.81 -12.07
N ASP A 136 -1.35 -6.27 -10.92
CA ASP A 136 -1.88 -7.43 -10.21
C ASP A 136 -1.98 -7.08 -8.72
N THR A 137 -3.20 -7.03 -8.21
CA THR A 137 -3.49 -6.69 -6.81
C THR A 137 -3.16 -7.81 -5.82
N PHE A 138 -2.67 -8.95 -6.31
CA PHE A 138 -2.25 -10.11 -5.53
C PHE A 138 -0.83 -10.59 -5.86
N LEU A 139 0.00 -9.72 -6.43
CA LEU A 139 1.40 -10.02 -6.74
C LEU A 139 2.32 -9.00 -6.07
N GLY A 140 3.24 -9.49 -5.24
CA GLY A 140 4.21 -8.64 -4.57
C GLY A 140 5.33 -9.43 -3.92
N GLY A 141 6.18 -8.76 -3.15
CA GLY A 141 7.31 -9.34 -2.46
C GLY A 141 6.94 -10.54 -1.58
N GLU A 142 5.74 -10.52 -0.97
CA GLU A 142 5.26 -11.64 -0.16
C GLU A 142 5.12 -12.95 -0.95
N ASP A 143 4.77 -12.88 -2.24
CA ASP A 143 4.69 -14.07 -3.11
C ASP A 143 6.07 -14.63 -3.44
N PHE A 144 7.06 -13.77 -3.62
CA PHE A 144 8.46 -14.18 -3.81
C PHE A 144 8.99 -14.85 -2.54
N ASP A 145 8.76 -14.25 -1.37
CA ASP A 145 9.15 -14.83 -0.08
C ASP A 145 8.50 -16.20 0.11
N GLN A 146 7.21 -16.33 -0.21
CA GLN A 146 6.50 -17.61 -0.09
C GLN A 146 7.07 -18.68 -1.02
N ARG A 147 7.55 -18.32 -2.21
CA ARG A 147 8.25 -19.25 -3.12
C ARG A 147 9.54 -19.76 -2.52
N ILE A 148 10.32 -18.89 -1.87
CA ILE A 148 11.56 -19.26 -1.18
C ILE A 148 11.25 -20.15 0.02
N ILE A 149 10.25 -19.81 0.82
CA ILE A 149 9.82 -20.63 1.97
C ILE A 149 9.42 -22.03 1.50
N ASN A 150 8.61 -22.14 0.46
CA ASN A 150 8.19 -23.43 -0.07
C ASN A 150 9.39 -24.26 -0.55
N TYR A 151 10.34 -23.65 -1.25
CA TYR A 151 11.57 -24.29 -1.68
C TYR A 151 12.38 -24.83 -0.49
N LEU A 152 12.58 -24.03 0.55
CA LEU A 152 13.31 -24.43 1.75
C LEU A 152 12.62 -25.57 2.49
N VAL A 153 11.28 -25.53 2.61
CA VAL A 153 10.48 -26.61 3.22
C VAL A 153 10.62 -27.90 2.43
N ASP A 154 10.58 -27.84 1.10
CA ASP A 154 10.67 -29.02 0.23
C ASP A 154 12.09 -29.65 0.29
N GLU A 155 13.14 -28.83 0.24
CA GLU A 155 14.51 -29.32 0.34
C GLU A 155 14.80 -29.94 1.72
N PHE A 156 14.38 -29.26 2.80
CA PHE A 156 14.52 -29.79 4.15
C PHE A 156 13.78 -31.13 4.33
N LYS A 157 12.59 -31.25 3.74
CA LYS A 157 11.83 -32.49 3.77
C LYS A 157 12.53 -33.64 3.03
N LYS A 158 13.17 -33.35 1.91
CA LYS A 158 13.96 -34.34 1.16
C LYS A 158 15.17 -34.82 1.95
N GLU A 159 15.87 -33.91 2.61
CA GLU A 159 17.09 -34.21 3.34
C GLU A 159 16.84 -34.87 4.71
N GLN A 160 15.85 -34.36 5.45
CA GLN A 160 15.62 -34.73 6.86
C GLN A 160 14.39 -35.62 7.06
N GLY A 161 13.55 -35.81 6.02
CA GLY A 161 12.31 -36.57 6.13
C GLY A 161 11.21 -35.88 6.96
N LEU A 162 11.42 -34.64 7.40
CA LEU A 162 10.51 -33.87 8.25
C LEU A 162 9.81 -32.77 7.42
N ASP A 163 8.49 -32.67 7.61
CA ASP A 163 7.67 -31.68 6.89
C ASP A 163 7.40 -30.45 7.75
N LEU A 164 8.20 -29.39 7.54
CA LEU A 164 8.08 -28.11 8.27
C LEU A 164 6.74 -27.39 8.01
N ALA A 165 6.04 -27.72 6.93
CA ALA A 165 4.71 -27.13 6.65
C ALA A 165 3.67 -27.48 7.71
N LYS A 166 3.90 -28.53 8.50
CA LYS A 166 3.03 -28.99 9.60
C LYS A 166 3.32 -28.32 10.93
N ASP A 167 4.38 -27.51 11.00
CA ASP A 167 4.79 -26.79 12.21
C ASP A 167 4.67 -25.28 11.99
N ALA A 168 3.64 -24.67 12.59
CA ALA A 168 3.36 -23.24 12.47
C ALA A 168 4.49 -22.36 13.01
N MET A 169 5.23 -22.83 14.03
CA MET A 169 6.38 -22.11 14.59
C MET A 169 7.57 -22.15 13.64
N ALA A 170 7.83 -23.30 13.02
CA ALA A 170 8.87 -23.42 12.01
C ALA A 170 8.61 -22.53 10.80
N LEU A 171 7.38 -22.55 10.27
CA LEU A 171 6.96 -21.66 9.17
C LEU A 171 7.10 -20.19 9.53
N GLN A 172 6.73 -19.79 10.76
CA GLN A 172 6.85 -18.40 11.21
C GLN A 172 8.31 -17.94 11.31
N ARG A 173 9.24 -18.86 11.58
CA ARG A 173 10.69 -18.55 11.62
C ARG A 173 11.33 -18.49 10.25
N LEU A 174 10.74 -19.14 9.25
CA LEU A 174 11.17 -19.04 7.84
C LEU A 174 10.70 -17.75 7.19
N LYS A 175 9.61 -17.16 7.67
CA LYS A 175 9.04 -15.88 7.22
C LYS A 175 9.78 -14.69 7.87
#